data_0ae63881ff916d3c09a1e3834158fa96
#
_entry.id   0ae63881ff916d3c09a1e3834158fa96
#
_cell.length_a   1.000
_cell.length_b   1.000
_cell.length_c   1.000
_cell.angle_alpha   90.00
_cell.angle_beta   90.00
_cell.angle_gamma   90.00
#
_symmetry.space_group_name_H-M   'P 1'
#
loop_
_entity.id
_entity.type
_entity.pdbx_description
1 polymer ?
#
loop_
_entity_poly.entity_id
_entity_poly.type
_entity_poly.pdbx_seq_one_letter_code
_entity_poly.pdbx_strand_id
1 'polypeptide(L)'
;MKSIKLAAALLLSLTLLSWPAPAQNQPAETPSQSATATAQLSEDQIRALIRQVADKDIENDKKQNEYTYIQREEEHKLDSKGEVKSSESKTQEIMVLYGEQVERLIAKNDKPLSEKDAAKEEERIQKLTDKRKNETEEQRKKRLQREEKDREDARKFVSEVADAYNFHLKGMENLDGRETYVIDAEPRPDFQPHFKEAKVLPKFRFRAWIDQAESQWVKLDAECIDTVSVGWFLARIHKGSRLLIDQTRVNDEVWLPRHVAVKVDVRVALLKNFNLEADVTYRDYKKFRTDTKIVPVGELQEQH
;
A
#
# COMPACT_ATOMS: atom_id res chain seq x y z
N MET A 1 3.56 -4.74 -4.62
CA MET A 1 4.23 -3.64 -5.32
C MET A 1 3.33 -2.48 -5.66
N LYS A 2 2.08 -2.66 -6.11
CA LYS A 2 1.12 -1.55 -6.21
C LYS A 2 0.84 -0.91 -4.86
N SER A 3 0.88 -1.64 -3.75
CA SER A 3 0.72 -1.08 -2.40
C SER A 3 1.85 -0.11 -2.01
N ILE A 4 3.10 -0.40 -2.38
CA ILE A 4 4.23 0.53 -2.18
C ILE A 4 4.17 1.67 -3.20
N LYS A 5 3.76 1.38 -4.46
CA LYS A 5 3.45 2.40 -5.46
C LYS A 5 2.19 3.19 -5.10
N LEU A 6 1.22 2.60 -4.40
CA LEU A 6 0.02 3.29 -3.91
C LEU A 6 0.38 4.28 -2.80
N ALA A 7 1.25 3.93 -1.87
CA ALA A 7 1.77 4.88 -0.88
C ALA A 7 2.55 6.03 -1.55
N ALA A 8 3.30 5.75 -2.64
CA ALA A 8 3.99 6.76 -3.43
C ALA A 8 3.05 7.48 -4.43
N ALA A 9 2.00 6.83 -4.94
CA ALA A 9 1.01 7.39 -5.87
C ALA A 9 -0.07 8.21 -5.15
N LEU A 10 -0.42 7.88 -3.89
CA LEU A 10 -1.24 8.72 -3.02
C LEU A 10 -0.63 10.12 -2.80
N LEU A 11 0.70 10.23 -2.92
CA LEU A 11 1.43 11.49 -2.90
C LEU A 11 1.31 12.31 -4.20
N LEU A 12 0.84 11.73 -5.31
CA LEU A 12 0.82 12.39 -6.62
C LEU A 12 -0.58 12.69 -7.19
N SER A 13 -1.68 12.15 -6.64
CA SER A 13 -3.03 12.34 -7.17
C SER A 13 -3.83 13.46 -6.48
N LEU A 14 -3.20 14.62 -6.22
CA LEU A 14 -3.90 15.79 -5.71
C LEU A 14 -4.62 16.54 -6.84
N THR A 15 -5.87 16.19 -7.12
CA THR A 15 -6.78 17.03 -7.90
C THR A 15 -7.72 17.77 -6.95
N LEU A 16 -7.67 19.10 -7.05
CA LEU A 16 -8.42 20.09 -6.27
C LEU A 16 -9.92 20.02 -6.55
N LEU A 17 -10.76 19.86 -5.53
CA LEU A 17 -12.08 20.52 -5.43
C LEU A 17 -12.56 20.58 -3.96
N SER A 18 -13.07 21.73 -3.56
CA SER A 18 -13.45 22.11 -2.20
C SER A 18 -14.96 22.02 -1.96
N TRP A 19 -15.41 21.62 -0.76
CA TRP A 19 -16.44 22.20 0.13
C TRP A 19 -16.78 21.31 1.34
N PRO A 20 -17.43 21.86 2.44
CA PRO A 20 -17.07 21.52 3.83
C PRO A 20 -18.00 20.61 4.65
N ALA A 21 -17.43 20.03 5.67
CA ALA A 21 -17.69 19.56 7.05
C ALA A 21 -19.09 19.05 7.48
N PRO A 22 -19.33 18.42 8.67
CA PRO A 22 -18.69 18.59 9.97
C PRO A 22 -18.31 17.30 10.74
N ALA A 23 -17.61 17.49 11.85
CA ALA A 23 -16.93 16.53 12.72
C ALA A 23 -17.79 15.66 13.63
N GLN A 24 -17.29 14.45 13.99
CA GLN A 24 -17.61 13.75 15.24
C GLN A 24 -16.43 12.94 15.75
N ASN A 25 -16.18 13.02 17.06
CA ASN A 25 -15.13 12.37 17.84
C ASN A 25 -15.41 10.90 18.13
N GLN A 26 -14.37 10.03 18.11
CA GLN A 26 -14.38 8.73 18.82
C GLN A 26 -13.05 8.48 19.55
N PRO A 27 -13.08 7.74 20.69
CA PRO A 27 -11.98 7.64 21.63
C PRO A 27 -10.98 6.51 21.31
N ALA A 28 -9.73 6.73 21.76
CA ALA A 28 -8.60 5.82 21.62
C ALA A 28 -8.73 4.58 22.52
N GLU A 29 -8.46 3.39 21.98
CA GLU A 29 -8.31 2.15 22.71
C GLU A 29 -6.84 1.91 23.12
N THR A 30 -6.66 1.48 24.37
CA THR A 30 -5.36 1.21 25.00
C THR A 30 -4.90 -0.22 24.67
N PRO A 31 -3.64 -0.47 24.27
CA PRO A 31 -3.17 -1.82 24.00
C PRO A 31 -2.88 -2.58 25.29
N SER A 32 -3.44 -3.78 25.38
CA SER A 32 -3.16 -4.77 26.44
C SER A 32 -1.79 -5.40 26.18
N GLN A 33 -0.88 -5.28 27.14
CA GLN A 33 0.42 -5.95 27.14
C GLN A 33 0.27 -7.35 27.69
N SER A 34 0.48 -8.36 26.86
CA SER A 34 0.79 -9.73 27.30
C SER A 34 2.26 -10.02 27.00
N ALA A 35 3.07 -10.02 28.04
CA ALA A 35 4.47 -10.43 27.96
C ALA A 35 4.54 -11.95 27.85
N THR A 36 5.02 -12.46 26.73
CA THR A 36 5.31 -13.90 26.52
C THR A 36 6.77 -14.07 26.11
N ALA A 37 7.35 -15.16 26.57
CA ALA A 37 8.73 -15.62 26.50
C ALA A 37 9.58 -15.01 25.37
N THR A 38 10.70 -14.39 25.75
CA THR A 38 11.64 -13.73 24.85
C THR A 38 12.38 -14.79 24.01
N ALA A 39 11.97 -15.00 22.77
CA ALA A 39 12.83 -15.66 21.79
C ALA A 39 14.05 -14.74 21.56
N GLN A 40 15.24 -15.22 21.84
CA GLN A 40 16.46 -14.47 21.57
C GLN A 40 16.98 -14.87 20.18
N LEU A 41 16.80 -13.99 19.20
CA LEU A 41 17.47 -14.09 17.91
C LEU A 41 18.74 -13.24 17.94
N SER A 42 19.87 -13.76 17.48
CA SER A 42 21.08 -12.96 17.26
C SER A 42 20.87 -11.96 16.09
N GLU A 43 21.69 -10.92 16.01
CA GLU A 43 21.63 -9.96 14.90
C GLU A 43 21.76 -10.65 13.53
N ASP A 44 22.64 -11.63 13.40
CA ASP A 44 22.82 -12.40 12.17
C ASP A 44 21.57 -13.21 11.81
N GLN A 45 20.91 -13.80 12.81
CA GLN A 45 19.65 -14.51 12.61
C GLN A 45 18.52 -13.56 12.19
N ILE A 46 18.43 -12.38 12.78
CA ILE A 46 17.45 -11.37 12.39
C ILE A 46 17.73 -10.91 10.95
N ARG A 47 18.98 -10.64 10.60
CA ARG A 47 19.36 -10.24 9.24
C ARG A 47 19.06 -11.32 8.21
N ALA A 48 19.31 -12.58 8.54
CA ALA A 48 18.95 -13.73 7.70
C ALA A 48 17.42 -13.82 7.52
N LEU A 49 16.64 -13.63 8.60
CA LEU A 49 15.19 -13.59 8.57
C LEU A 49 14.69 -12.45 7.66
N ILE A 50 15.23 -11.24 7.74
CA ILE A 50 14.85 -10.11 6.90
C ILE A 50 15.11 -10.40 5.41
N ARG A 51 16.22 -11.06 5.06
CA ARG A 51 16.47 -11.48 3.69
C ARG A 51 15.45 -12.52 3.22
N GLN A 52 15.13 -13.50 4.07
CA GLN A 52 14.09 -14.48 3.77
C GLN A 52 12.72 -13.83 3.58
N VAL A 53 12.36 -12.85 4.41
CA VAL A 53 11.13 -12.04 4.26
C VAL A 53 11.11 -11.34 2.91
N ALA A 54 12.25 -10.77 2.47
CA ALA A 54 12.36 -10.10 1.18
C ALA A 54 12.11 -11.07 0.01
N ASP A 55 12.67 -12.28 0.08
CA ASP A 55 12.45 -13.32 -0.93
C ASP A 55 10.98 -13.79 -0.95
N LYS A 56 10.38 -13.97 0.23
CA LYS A 56 8.95 -14.34 0.37
C LYS A 56 8.00 -13.25 -0.14
N ASP A 57 8.32 -11.98 0.07
CA ASP A 57 7.53 -10.86 -0.45
C ASP A 57 7.53 -10.86 -1.99
N ILE A 58 8.65 -11.17 -2.62
CA ILE A 58 8.76 -11.32 -4.08
C ILE A 58 7.90 -12.47 -4.60
N GLU A 59 7.88 -13.62 -3.91
CA GLU A 59 7.02 -14.75 -4.26
C GLU A 59 5.54 -14.40 -4.11
N ASN A 60 5.20 -13.71 -3.01
CA ASN A 60 3.85 -13.27 -2.69
C ASN A 60 3.31 -12.27 -3.74
N ASP A 61 4.15 -11.31 -4.19
CA ASP A 61 3.79 -10.30 -5.20
C ASP A 61 3.30 -10.93 -6.52
N LYS A 62 3.87 -12.07 -6.91
CA LYS A 62 3.43 -12.79 -8.11
C LYS A 62 2.00 -13.28 -7.99
N LYS A 63 1.61 -13.78 -6.81
CA LYS A 63 0.27 -14.31 -6.53
C LYS A 63 -0.76 -13.20 -6.35
N GLN A 64 -0.37 -12.04 -5.81
CA GLN A 64 -1.28 -10.89 -5.61
C GLN A 64 -1.99 -10.45 -6.89
N ASN A 65 -1.30 -10.55 -8.04
CA ASN A 65 -1.87 -10.15 -9.34
C ASN A 65 -2.98 -11.10 -9.84
N GLU A 66 -3.15 -12.26 -9.20
CA GLU A 66 -4.21 -13.22 -9.51
C GLU A 66 -5.52 -12.91 -8.76
N TYR A 67 -5.56 -11.84 -7.94
CA TYR A 67 -6.71 -11.51 -7.11
C TYR A 67 -7.39 -10.23 -7.55
N THR A 68 -8.72 -10.28 -7.52
CA THR A 68 -9.62 -9.12 -7.57
C THR A 68 -10.10 -8.81 -6.16
N TYR A 69 -10.47 -7.56 -5.88
CA TYR A 69 -10.90 -7.12 -4.55
C TYR A 69 -11.59 -5.77 -4.60
N ILE A 70 -12.25 -5.42 -3.50
CA ILE A 70 -12.79 -4.08 -3.27
C ILE A 70 -11.81 -3.30 -2.39
N GLN A 71 -11.46 -2.09 -2.83
CA GLN A 71 -10.67 -1.12 -2.10
C GLN A 71 -11.54 0.08 -1.76
N ARG A 72 -11.59 0.48 -0.48
CA ARG A 72 -12.18 1.75 -0.04
C ARG A 72 -11.06 2.63 0.50
N GLU A 73 -10.92 3.79 -0.07
CA GLU A 73 -9.99 4.84 0.34
C GLU A 73 -10.80 6.00 0.95
N GLU A 74 -10.41 6.44 2.13
CA GLU A 74 -10.91 7.65 2.77
C GLU A 74 -9.75 8.61 2.97
N GLU A 75 -9.89 9.82 2.45
CA GLU A 75 -8.86 10.87 2.50
C GLU A 75 -9.38 12.03 3.35
N HIS A 76 -8.58 12.44 4.35
CA HIS A 76 -8.82 13.60 5.19
C HIS A 76 -7.76 14.66 4.92
N LYS A 77 -8.17 15.82 4.41
CA LYS A 77 -7.29 16.99 4.32
C LYS A 77 -7.32 17.71 5.66
N LEU A 78 -6.14 17.92 6.24
CA LEU A 78 -6.00 18.59 7.50
C LEU A 78 -5.62 20.06 7.33
N ASP A 79 -5.99 20.87 8.29
CA ASP A 79 -5.54 22.26 8.38
C ASP A 79 -4.14 22.35 9.05
N SER A 80 -3.66 23.57 9.29
CA SER A 80 -2.35 23.82 9.95
C SER A 80 -2.32 23.40 11.42
N LYS A 81 -3.46 23.15 12.05
CA LYS A 81 -3.58 22.65 13.42
C LYS A 81 -3.74 21.14 13.52
N GLY A 82 -3.85 20.46 12.35
CA GLY A 82 -4.11 19.03 12.28
C GLY A 82 -5.59 18.66 12.40
N GLU A 83 -6.51 19.63 12.28
CA GLU A 83 -7.94 19.38 12.29
C GLU A 83 -8.44 19.03 10.88
N VAL A 84 -9.43 18.13 10.78
CA VAL A 84 -9.99 17.71 9.50
C VAL A 84 -10.73 18.87 8.83
N LYS A 85 -10.24 19.29 7.69
CA LYS A 85 -10.84 20.36 6.86
C LYS A 85 -11.85 19.82 5.85
N SER A 86 -11.57 18.68 5.27
CA SER A 86 -12.47 17.98 4.34
C SER A 86 -12.15 16.50 4.31
N SER A 87 -13.17 15.68 4.05
CA SER A 87 -13.06 14.25 3.85
C SER A 87 -13.70 13.86 2.53
N GLU A 88 -13.05 12.93 1.83
CA GLU A 88 -13.59 12.31 0.62
C GLU A 88 -13.35 10.80 0.72
N SER A 89 -14.31 10.00 0.26
CA SER A 89 -14.09 8.57 0.11
C SER A 89 -14.37 8.08 -1.31
N LYS A 90 -13.61 7.07 -1.72
CA LYS A 90 -13.76 6.37 -3.00
C LYS A 90 -13.76 4.88 -2.74
N THR A 91 -14.71 4.18 -3.32
CA THR A 91 -14.71 2.72 -3.35
C THR A 91 -14.47 2.26 -4.78
N GLN A 92 -13.49 1.41 -4.95
CA GLN A 92 -13.05 0.91 -6.24
C GLN A 92 -13.06 -0.62 -6.22
N GLU A 93 -13.49 -1.21 -7.30
CA GLU A 93 -13.27 -2.63 -7.60
C GLU A 93 -11.96 -2.76 -8.36
N ILE A 94 -11.06 -3.60 -7.86
CA ILE A 94 -9.82 -3.95 -8.55
C ILE A 94 -10.06 -5.23 -9.33
N MET A 95 -10.06 -5.11 -10.64
CA MET A 95 -10.32 -6.20 -11.58
C MET A 95 -9.07 -6.54 -12.39
N VAL A 96 -9.02 -7.73 -12.98
CA VAL A 96 -7.92 -8.13 -13.87
C VAL A 96 -8.39 -8.07 -15.32
N LEU A 97 -7.78 -7.20 -16.12
CA LEU A 97 -8.02 -7.08 -17.57
C LEU A 97 -6.72 -7.36 -18.33
N TYR A 98 -6.74 -8.36 -19.19
CA TYR A 98 -5.57 -8.76 -20.01
C TYR A 98 -4.28 -8.94 -19.18
N GLY A 99 -4.43 -9.50 -17.97
CA GLY A 99 -3.32 -9.77 -17.05
C GLY A 99 -2.85 -8.56 -16.22
N GLU A 100 -3.52 -7.41 -16.32
CA GLU A 100 -3.25 -6.23 -15.50
C GLU A 100 -4.38 -5.94 -14.52
N GLN A 101 -4.05 -5.50 -13.32
CA GLN A 101 -5.03 -4.97 -12.38
C GLN A 101 -5.48 -3.58 -12.82
N VAL A 102 -6.79 -3.39 -12.90
CA VAL A 102 -7.45 -2.15 -13.28
C VAL A 102 -8.45 -1.76 -12.20
N GLU A 103 -8.42 -0.49 -11.82
CA GLU A 103 -9.34 0.10 -10.87
C GLU A 103 -10.62 0.51 -11.58
N ARG A 104 -11.80 0.09 -11.06
CA ARG A 104 -13.12 0.57 -11.47
C ARG A 104 -13.77 1.28 -10.30
N LEU A 105 -14.07 2.56 -10.46
CA LEU A 105 -14.77 3.32 -9.43
C LEU A 105 -16.22 2.84 -9.32
N ILE A 106 -16.69 2.51 -8.11
CA ILE A 106 -18.06 2.04 -7.88
C ILE A 106 -18.85 2.92 -6.92
N ALA A 107 -18.17 3.67 -6.03
CA ALA A 107 -18.83 4.61 -5.14
C ALA A 107 -17.93 5.82 -4.83
N LYS A 108 -18.55 6.94 -4.47
CA LYS A 108 -17.92 8.16 -3.92
C LYS A 108 -18.66 8.61 -2.68
N ASN A 109 -17.91 8.97 -1.63
CA ASN A 109 -18.48 9.39 -0.34
C ASN A 109 -19.51 8.39 0.18
N ASP A 110 -19.17 7.11 0.10
CA ASP A 110 -19.98 5.95 0.49
C ASP A 110 -21.37 5.86 -0.18
N LYS A 111 -21.53 6.54 -1.32
CA LYS A 111 -22.74 6.48 -2.14
C LYS A 111 -22.41 5.89 -3.51
N PRO A 112 -23.25 5.01 -4.06
CA PRO A 112 -23.11 4.55 -5.44
C PRO A 112 -22.96 5.73 -6.40
N LEU A 113 -22.26 5.50 -7.50
CA LEU A 113 -22.10 6.52 -8.53
C LEU A 113 -23.46 6.94 -9.08
N SER A 114 -23.60 8.24 -9.43
CA SER A 114 -24.71 8.69 -10.24
C SER A 114 -24.72 7.95 -11.59
N GLU A 115 -25.90 7.82 -12.22
CA GLU A 115 -26.01 7.19 -13.56
C GLU A 115 -25.00 7.80 -14.56
N LYS A 116 -24.84 9.13 -14.52
CA LYS A 116 -23.89 9.83 -15.37
C LYS A 116 -22.44 9.45 -15.08
N ASP A 117 -22.05 9.33 -13.82
CA ASP A 117 -20.68 8.98 -13.45
C ASP A 117 -20.42 7.48 -13.66
N ALA A 118 -21.41 6.63 -13.44
CA ALA A 118 -21.33 5.21 -13.75
C ALA A 118 -21.15 4.99 -15.27
N ALA A 119 -21.90 5.70 -16.11
CA ALA A 119 -21.76 5.63 -17.57
C ALA A 119 -20.35 6.09 -18.03
N LYS A 120 -19.80 7.16 -17.45
CA LYS A 120 -18.44 7.62 -17.76
C LYS A 120 -17.38 6.59 -17.34
N GLU A 121 -17.57 5.97 -16.21
CA GLU A 121 -16.64 4.96 -15.72
C GLU A 121 -16.68 3.71 -16.59
N GLU A 122 -17.87 3.26 -17.00
CA GLU A 122 -18.03 2.18 -17.95
C GLU A 122 -17.37 2.48 -19.28
N GLU A 123 -17.57 3.69 -19.82
CA GLU A 123 -16.88 4.15 -21.05
C GLU A 123 -15.35 4.13 -20.88
N ARG A 124 -14.83 4.52 -19.71
CA ARG A 124 -13.39 4.47 -19.40
C ARG A 124 -12.86 3.04 -19.41
N ILE A 125 -13.59 2.12 -18.77
CA ILE A 125 -13.22 0.70 -18.73
C ILE A 125 -13.31 0.09 -20.12
N GLN A 126 -14.36 0.40 -20.90
CA GLN A 126 -14.52 -0.08 -22.26
C GLN A 126 -13.35 0.40 -23.17
N LYS A 127 -13.00 1.69 -23.12
CA LYS A 127 -11.87 2.24 -23.88
C LYS A 127 -10.56 1.54 -23.50
N LEU A 128 -10.34 1.24 -22.22
CA LEU A 128 -9.15 0.53 -21.78
C LEU A 128 -9.15 -0.91 -22.31
N THR A 129 -10.30 -1.59 -22.24
CA THR A 129 -10.49 -2.94 -22.76
C THR A 129 -10.19 -2.99 -24.26
N ASP A 130 -10.77 -2.07 -25.03
CA ASP A 130 -10.54 -2.00 -26.49
C ASP A 130 -9.08 -1.69 -26.81
N LYS A 131 -8.44 -0.80 -26.05
CA LYS A 131 -7.00 -0.53 -26.20
C LYS A 131 -6.16 -1.77 -25.97
N ARG A 132 -6.49 -2.59 -24.97
CA ARG A 132 -5.75 -3.83 -24.68
C ARG A 132 -6.03 -4.92 -25.71
N LYS A 133 -7.29 -5.04 -26.15
CA LYS A 133 -7.69 -5.99 -27.18
C LYS A 133 -7.00 -5.73 -28.52
N ASN A 134 -6.82 -4.45 -28.87
CA ASN A 134 -6.20 -4.01 -30.13
C ASN A 134 -4.70 -3.71 -30.00
N GLU A 135 -4.08 -4.07 -28.88
CA GLU A 135 -2.65 -3.87 -28.63
C GLU A 135 -1.81 -4.71 -29.61
N THR A 136 -0.86 -4.08 -30.30
CA THR A 136 0.07 -4.82 -31.15
C THR A 136 1.05 -5.65 -30.31
N GLU A 137 1.64 -6.69 -30.89
CA GLU A 137 2.67 -7.51 -30.26
C GLU A 137 3.82 -6.65 -29.69
N GLU A 138 4.25 -5.63 -30.43
CA GLU A 138 5.31 -4.72 -29.99
C GLU A 138 4.90 -3.86 -28.79
N GLN A 139 3.68 -3.33 -28.80
CA GLN A 139 3.11 -2.56 -27.68
C GLN A 139 2.98 -3.42 -26.43
N ARG A 140 2.47 -4.65 -26.58
CA ARG A 140 2.37 -5.64 -25.51
C ARG A 140 3.73 -5.97 -24.92
N LYS A 141 4.74 -6.24 -25.77
CA LYS A 141 6.11 -6.52 -25.34
C LYS A 141 6.70 -5.35 -24.54
N LYS A 142 6.56 -4.13 -25.03
CA LYS A 142 7.03 -2.91 -24.33
C LYS A 142 6.35 -2.73 -22.97
N ARG A 143 5.05 -3.02 -22.87
CA ARG A 143 4.30 -2.94 -21.62
C ARG A 143 4.82 -3.97 -20.62
N LEU A 144 4.91 -5.23 -21.01
CA LEU A 144 5.40 -6.32 -20.15
C LEU A 144 6.86 -6.08 -19.71
N GLN A 145 7.72 -5.58 -20.58
CA GLN A 145 9.10 -5.20 -20.21
C GLN A 145 9.13 -4.08 -19.17
N ARG A 146 8.25 -3.08 -19.28
CA ARG A 146 8.17 -2.01 -18.28
C ARG A 146 7.71 -2.56 -16.92
N GLU A 147 6.70 -3.41 -16.93
CA GLU A 147 6.20 -4.05 -15.69
C GLU A 147 7.28 -4.91 -15.03
N GLU A 148 8.04 -5.68 -15.82
CA GLU A 148 9.13 -6.49 -15.28
C GLU A 148 10.25 -5.63 -14.72
N LYS A 149 10.63 -4.55 -15.42
CA LYS A 149 11.60 -3.58 -14.91
C LYS A 149 11.14 -2.96 -13.59
N ASP A 150 9.87 -2.55 -13.50
CA ASP A 150 9.31 -1.99 -12.28
C ASP A 150 9.37 -3.00 -11.11
N ARG A 151 9.16 -4.31 -11.40
CA ARG A 151 9.32 -5.39 -10.42
C ARG A 151 10.77 -5.59 -10.00
N GLU A 152 11.71 -5.59 -10.96
CA GLU A 152 13.14 -5.69 -10.66
C GLU A 152 13.62 -4.53 -9.77
N ASP A 153 13.22 -3.31 -10.07
CA ASP A 153 13.61 -2.13 -9.30
C ASP A 153 13.07 -2.21 -7.86
N ALA A 154 11.87 -2.75 -7.68
CA ALA A 154 11.33 -2.96 -6.34
C ALA A 154 12.04 -4.11 -5.59
N ARG A 155 12.41 -5.21 -6.27
CA ARG A 155 13.22 -6.29 -5.65
C ARG A 155 14.56 -5.74 -5.16
N LYS A 156 15.24 -4.93 -5.98
CA LYS A 156 16.48 -4.25 -5.59
C LYS A 156 16.28 -3.37 -4.35
N PHE A 157 15.18 -2.63 -4.31
CA PHE A 157 14.84 -1.78 -3.15
C PHE A 157 14.66 -2.62 -1.88
N VAL A 158 13.88 -3.69 -1.95
CA VAL A 158 13.63 -4.59 -0.81
C VAL A 158 14.92 -5.28 -0.36
N SER A 159 15.79 -5.69 -1.29
CA SER A 159 17.08 -6.32 -0.94
C SER A 159 18.02 -5.39 -0.17
N GLU A 160 17.97 -4.08 -0.43
CA GLU A 160 18.80 -3.11 0.31
C GLU A 160 18.35 -2.88 1.75
N VAL A 161 17.09 -3.19 2.07
CA VAL A 161 16.56 -3.02 3.44
C VAL A 161 17.41 -3.79 4.45
N ALA A 162 17.82 -5.02 4.14
CA ALA A 162 18.64 -5.83 5.04
C ALA A 162 20.00 -5.20 5.38
N ASP A 163 20.54 -4.38 4.49
CA ASP A 163 21.83 -3.73 4.64
C ASP A 163 21.72 -2.29 5.15
N ALA A 164 20.55 -1.65 4.96
CA ALA A 164 20.32 -0.26 5.34
C ALA A 164 20.03 -0.04 6.83
N TYR A 165 19.69 -1.11 7.58
CA TYR A 165 19.20 -0.98 8.95
C TYR A 165 19.95 -1.85 9.95
N ASN A 166 19.97 -1.37 11.19
CA ASN A 166 20.21 -2.16 12.38
C ASN A 166 18.86 -2.66 12.89
N PHE A 167 18.76 -3.96 13.13
CA PHE A 167 17.51 -4.61 13.53
C PHE A 167 17.57 -5.06 14.98
N HIS A 168 16.49 -4.82 15.73
CA HIS A 168 16.37 -5.17 17.13
C HIS A 168 15.06 -5.93 17.38
N LEU A 169 15.17 -7.17 17.82
CA LEU A 169 14.01 -7.94 18.27
C LEU A 169 13.46 -7.33 19.56
N LYS A 170 12.21 -6.90 19.53
CA LYS A 170 11.49 -6.33 20.69
C LYS A 170 10.74 -7.40 21.48
N GLY A 171 10.40 -8.50 20.84
CA GLY A 171 9.65 -9.59 21.46
C GLY A 171 8.80 -10.33 20.42
N MET A 172 7.76 -10.96 20.93
CA MET A 172 6.78 -11.69 20.14
C MET A 172 5.38 -11.16 20.46
N GLU A 173 4.53 -11.10 19.45
CA GLU A 173 3.11 -10.76 19.59
C GLU A 173 2.26 -11.75 18.81
N ASN A 174 1.07 -12.04 19.35
CA ASN A 174 0.08 -12.83 18.61
C ASN A 174 -0.81 -11.86 17.82
N LEU A 175 -0.77 -11.94 16.50
CA LEU A 175 -1.64 -11.18 15.61
C LEU A 175 -2.61 -12.14 14.90
N ASP A 176 -3.90 -11.98 15.18
CA ASP A 176 -4.97 -12.80 14.57
C ASP A 176 -4.73 -14.32 14.71
N GLY A 177 -4.21 -14.77 15.88
CA GLY A 177 -3.91 -16.17 16.16
C GLY A 177 -2.57 -16.67 15.63
N ARG A 178 -1.73 -15.81 15.06
CA ARG A 178 -0.41 -16.14 14.52
C ARG A 178 0.70 -15.49 15.34
N GLU A 179 1.68 -16.29 15.72
CA GLU A 179 2.87 -15.80 16.44
C GLU A 179 3.77 -15.01 15.50
N THR A 180 4.12 -13.79 15.88
CA THR A 180 4.96 -12.89 15.09
C THR A 180 6.17 -12.41 15.88
N TYR A 181 7.32 -12.30 15.21
CA TYR A 181 8.45 -11.51 15.71
C TYR A 181 8.17 -10.03 15.53
N VAL A 182 8.39 -9.24 16.57
CA VAL A 182 8.33 -7.77 16.51
C VAL A 182 9.75 -7.23 16.42
N ILE A 183 10.07 -6.62 15.29
CA ILE A 183 11.43 -6.16 14.97
C ILE A 183 11.40 -4.67 14.69
N ASP A 184 12.18 -3.89 15.46
CA ASP A 184 12.48 -2.50 15.18
C ASP A 184 13.68 -2.39 14.23
N ALA A 185 13.59 -1.48 13.28
CA ALA A 185 14.62 -1.18 12.31
C ALA A 185 15.00 0.30 12.35
N GLU A 186 16.24 0.58 12.75
CA GLU A 186 16.83 1.91 12.79
C GLU A 186 17.86 2.06 11.68
N PRO A 187 17.88 3.17 10.93
CA PRO A 187 18.85 3.37 9.84
C PRO A 187 20.29 3.26 10.31
N ARG A 188 21.12 2.61 9.53
CA ARG A 188 22.56 2.57 9.76
C ARG A 188 23.21 3.89 9.34
N PRO A 189 24.01 4.51 10.17
CA PRO A 189 24.69 5.79 9.85
C PRO A 189 25.68 5.67 8.70
N ASP A 190 26.28 4.49 8.52
CA ASP A 190 27.30 4.16 7.51
C ASP A 190 26.73 3.56 6.22
N PHE A 191 25.40 3.43 6.11
CA PHE A 191 24.78 2.87 4.92
C PHE A 191 25.04 3.73 3.67
N GLN A 192 25.50 3.08 2.62
CA GLN A 192 25.71 3.67 1.31
C GLN A 192 24.75 3.03 0.29
N PRO A 193 23.75 3.76 -0.18
CA PRO A 193 22.77 3.21 -1.14
C PRO A 193 23.43 2.92 -2.49
N HIS A 194 23.16 1.74 -3.05
CA HIS A 194 23.71 1.31 -4.34
C HIS A 194 22.97 1.93 -5.53
N PHE A 195 21.75 2.46 -5.33
CA PHE A 195 20.98 3.14 -6.37
C PHE A 195 20.17 4.31 -5.79
N LYS A 196 19.63 5.14 -6.70
CA LYS A 196 19.03 6.43 -6.35
C LYS A 196 17.83 6.31 -5.40
N GLU A 197 16.98 5.33 -5.63
CA GLU A 197 15.73 5.13 -4.88
C GLU A 197 16.00 4.68 -3.44
N ALA A 198 17.10 3.95 -3.19
CA ALA A 198 17.50 3.53 -1.86
C ALA A 198 17.99 4.67 -0.96
N LYS A 199 18.27 5.86 -1.52
CA LYS A 199 18.64 7.06 -0.73
C LYS A 199 17.57 7.52 0.24
N VAL A 200 16.35 7.04 0.08
CA VAL A 200 15.23 7.33 0.98
C VAL A 200 15.27 6.49 2.26
N LEU A 201 15.88 5.28 2.23
CA LEU A 201 15.91 4.34 3.36
C LEU A 201 16.40 4.96 4.66
N PRO A 202 17.54 5.71 4.70
CA PRO A 202 18.01 6.34 5.93
C PRO A 202 17.09 7.43 6.50
N LYS A 203 16.05 7.80 5.78
CA LYS A 203 15.08 8.82 6.20
C LYS A 203 13.88 8.24 6.93
N PHE A 204 13.80 6.92 7.05
CA PHE A 204 12.72 6.21 7.72
C PHE A 204 13.28 5.28 8.78
N ARG A 205 12.54 5.11 9.87
CA ARG A 205 12.63 3.97 10.77
C ARG A 205 11.33 3.19 10.67
N PHE A 206 11.34 1.92 11.01
CA PHE A 206 10.12 1.13 10.99
C PHE A 206 10.11 0.02 12.04
N ARG A 207 8.91 -0.43 12.36
CA ARG A 207 8.64 -1.67 13.08
C ARG A 207 7.94 -2.64 12.16
N ALA A 208 8.43 -3.87 12.11
CA ALA A 208 7.84 -4.95 11.34
C ALA A 208 7.38 -6.08 12.27
N TRP A 209 6.22 -6.65 11.97
CA TRP A 209 5.75 -7.89 12.53
C TRP A 209 5.90 -8.98 11.49
N ILE A 210 6.67 -10.01 11.81
CA ILE A 210 7.02 -11.09 10.89
C ILE A 210 6.43 -12.38 11.42
N ASP A 211 5.55 -13.00 10.63
CA ASP A 211 4.98 -14.31 10.92
C ASP A 211 6.09 -15.37 11.03
N GLN A 212 6.11 -16.11 12.15
CA GLN A 212 7.17 -17.09 12.41
C GLN A 212 7.10 -18.31 11.47
N ALA A 213 5.88 -18.75 11.16
CA ALA A 213 5.68 -19.97 10.39
C ALA A 213 6.02 -19.80 8.90
N GLU A 214 5.73 -18.59 8.35
CA GLU A 214 5.87 -18.36 6.93
C GLU A 214 7.03 -17.41 6.57
N SER A 215 7.65 -16.78 7.58
CA SER A 215 8.67 -15.74 7.37
C SER A 215 8.18 -14.62 6.42
N GLN A 216 6.93 -14.20 6.61
CA GLN A 216 6.30 -13.14 5.85
C GLN A 216 6.02 -11.96 6.78
N TRP A 217 6.29 -10.75 6.33
CA TRP A 217 5.83 -9.58 7.08
C TRP A 217 4.31 -9.45 7.00
N VAL A 218 3.68 -9.22 8.14
CA VAL A 218 2.21 -9.16 8.26
C VAL A 218 1.73 -7.77 8.65
N LYS A 219 2.61 -7.00 9.27
CA LYS A 219 2.35 -5.60 9.63
C LYS A 219 3.64 -4.80 9.53
N LEU A 220 3.53 -3.57 9.05
CA LEU A 220 4.63 -2.61 8.98
C LEU A 220 4.14 -1.25 9.48
N ASP A 221 4.92 -0.64 10.35
CA ASP A 221 4.72 0.73 10.84
C ASP A 221 5.99 1.53 10.60
N ALA A 222 5.96 2.43 9.62
CA ALA A 222 7.10 3.23 9.20
C ALA A 222 6.89 4.72 9.49
N GLU A 223 7.91 5.35 10.03
CA GLU A 223 7.93 6.77 10.36
C GLU A 223 9.06 7.48 9.62
N CYS A 224 8.75 8.60 9.02
CA CYS A 224 9.72 9.51 8.42
C CYS A 224 10.45 10.28 9.54
N ILE A 225 11.74 10.01 9.73
CA ILE A 225 12.58 10.62 10.80
C ILE A 225 13.38 11.83 10.31
N ASP A 226 13.47 12.02 8.99
CA ASP A 226 14.09 13.19 8.36
C ASP A 226 13.40 13.51 7.04
N THR A 227 13.42 14.76 6.63
CA THR A 227 12.70 15.23 5.43
C THR A 227 13.20 14.55 4.15
N VAL A 228 12.29 14.02 3.36
CA VAL A 228 12.55 13.41 2.06
C VAL A 228 12.14 14.34 0.94
N SER A 229 13.06 14.60 0.00
CA SER A 229 12.74 15.34 -1.24
C SER A 229 12.49 14.37 -2.38
N VAL A 230 11.32 14.50 -3.01
CA VAL A 230 10.91 13.70 -4.16
C VAL A 230 10.86 14.58 -5.41
N GLY A 231 11.47 14.11 -6.51
CA GLY A 231 11.42 14.83 -7.77
C GLY A 231 12.11 16.19 -7.73
N TRP A 232 13.30 16.25 -7.19
CA TRP A 232 14.18 17.44 -7.04
C TRP A 232 13.58 18.55 -6.16
N PHE A 233 12.55 19.25 -6.59
CA PHE A 233 11.87 20.29 -5.80
C PHE A 233 10.33 20.10 -5.79
N LEU A 234 9.83 19.02 -6.41
CA LEU A 234 8.39 18.87 -6.64
C LEU A 234 7.63 18.57 -5.36
N ALA A 235 8.18 17.72 -4.49
CA ALA A 235 7.54 17.41 -3.21
C ALA A 235 8.57 17.17 -2.12
N ARG A 236 8.21 17.53 -0.88
CA ARG A 236 8.96 17.21 0.33
C ARG A 236 8.02 16.56 1.33
N ILE A 237 8.37 15.35 1.74
CA ILE A 237 7.71 14.64 2.83
C ILE A 237 8.43 15.05 4.12
N HIS A 238 7.70 15.62 5.06
CA HIS A 238 8.28 16.09 6.30
C HIS A 238 8.42 14.99 7.33
N LYS A 239 9.38 15.18 8.24
CA LYS A 239 9.55 14.37 9.44
C LYS A 239 8.23 14.23 10.20
N GLY A 240 7.96 13.03 10.73
CA GLY A 240 6.71 12.69 11.42
C GLY A 240 5.62 12.11 10.52
N SER A 241 5.82 12.12 9.19
CA SER A 241 4.95 11.37 8.27
C SER A 241 5.03 9.88 8.58
N ARG A 242 3.90 9.18 8.53
CA ARG A 242 3.78 7.77 8.97
C ARG A 242 3.01 6.94 7.96
N LEU A 243 3.41 5.69 7.83
CA LEU A 243 2.76 4.67 7.01
C LEU A 243 2.56 3.42 7.87
N LEU A 244 1.32 2.96 7.98
CA LEU A 244 0.96 1.68 8.57
C LEU A 244 0.39 0.78 7.47
N ILE A 245 0.84 -0.46 7.42
CA ILE A 245 0.30 -1.48 6.52
C ILE A 245 0.02 -2.74 7.33
N ASP A 246 -1.20 -3.24 7.25
CA ASP A 246 -1.58 -4.55 7.78
C ASP A 246 -1.93 -5.47 6.61
N GLN A 247 -1.47 -6.72 6.66
CA GLN A 247 -1.81 -7.77 5.71
C GLN A 247 -2.71 -8.83 6.34
N THR A 248 -3.40 -9.57 5.50
CA THR A 248 -4.19 -10.73 5.88
C THR A 248 -3.87 -11.92 4.99
N ARG A 249 -3.97 -13.11 5.54
CA ARG A 249 -3.80 -14.36 4.80
C ARG A 249 -5.08 -14.71 4.06
N VAL A 250 -5.00 -14.88 2.76
CA VAL A 250 -6.15 -15.17 1.90
C VAL A 250 -5.97 -16.54 1.25
N ASN A 251 -7.01 -17.39 1.34
CA ASN A 251 -7.04 -18.74 0.78
C ASN A 251 -5.84 -19.64 1.18
N ASP A 252 -5.23 -19.37 2.31
CA ASP A 252 -4.02 -20.06 2.80
C ASP A 252 -2.85 -20.10 1.82
N GLU A 253 -2.79 -19.17 0.86
CA GLU A 253 -1.76 -19.17 -0.18
C GLU A 253 -1.07 -17.84 -0.41
N VAL A 254 -1.69 -16.70 -0.03
CA VAL A 254 -1.18 -15.36 -0.34
C VAL A 254 -1.46 -14.38 0.80
N TRP A 255 -0.51 -13.46 1.02
CA TRP A 255 -0.70 -12.33 1.92
C TRP A 255 -1.09 -11.11 1.12
N LEU A 256 -2.21 -10.50 1.48
CA LEU A 256 -2.79 -9.36 0.79
C LEU A 256 -3.06 -8.22 1.77
N PRO A 257 -3.01 -6.94 1.34
CA PRO A 257 -3.33 -5.82 2.20
C PRO A 257 -4.73 -5.97 2.80
N ARG A 258 -4.87 -5.74 4.09
CA ARG A 258 -6.15 -5.59 4.78
C ARG A 258 -6.45 -4.13 5.04
N HIS A 259 -5.43 -3.40 5.44
CA HIS A 259 -5.53 -2.00 5.83
C HIS A 259 -4.23 -1.27 5.56
N VAL A 260 -4.33 -0.03 5.08
CA VAL A 260 -3.21 0.89 4.93
C VAL A 260 -3.64 2.25 5.48
N ALA A 261 -2.91 2.76 6.47
CA ALA A 261 -3.10 4.12 6.97
C ALA A 261 -1.86 4.96 6.67
N VAL A 262 -2.09 6.16 6.16
CA VAL A 262 -1.03 7.10 5.80
C VAL A 262 -1.33 8.44 6.46
N LYS A 263 -0.33 8.99 7.14
CA LYS A 263 -0.36 10.38 7.61
C LYS A 263 0.86 11.10 7.06
N VAL A 264 0.63 12.09 6.20
CA VAL A 264 1.71 12.81 5.56
C VAL A 264 1.56 14.31 5.70
N ASP A 265 2.69 14.95 6.00
CA ASP A 265 2.88 16.38 5.82
C ASP A 265 3.78 16.55 4.59
N VAL A 266 3.20 17.09 3.53
CA VAL A 266 3.88 17.26 2.24
C VAL A 266 3.87 18.72 1.81
N ARG A 267 5.04 19.22 1.43
CA ARG A 267 5.16 20.51 0.74
C ARG A 267 5.37 20.30 -0.74
N VAL A 268 4.49 20.88 -1.56
CA VAL A 268 4.57 20.78 -3.02
C VAL A 268 4.99 22.13 -3.61
N ALA A 269 5.98 22.10 -4.52
CA ALA A 269 6.45 23.25 -5.32
C ALA A 269 6.75 24.50 -4.51
N LEU A 270 7.34 24.38 -3.31
CA LEU A 270 7.73 25.47 -2.41
C LEU A 270 6.58 26.36 -1.88
N LEU A 271 5.35 26.17 -2.36
CA LEU A 271 4.26 27.12 -2.16
C LEU A 271 3.06 26.57 -1.35
N LYS A 272 2.87 25.26 -1.30
CA LYS A 272 1.64 24.68 -0.72
C LYS A 272 1.98 23.52 0.19
N ASN A 273 1.61 23.62 1.47
CA ASN A 273 1.65 22.52 2.41
C ASN A 273 0.33 21.77 2.34
N PHE A 274 0.42 20.45 2.34
CA PHE A 274 -0.72 19.56 2.41
C PHE A 274 -0.50 18.60 3.57
N ASN A 275 -1.39 18.66 4.54
CA ASN A 275 -1.48 17.68 5.60
C ASN A 275 -2.61 16.75 5.23
N LEU A 276 -2.28 15.49 5.03
CA LEU A 276 -3.20 14.46 4.56
C LEU A 276 -3.14 13.25 5.48
N GLU A 277 -4.31 12.76 5.84
CA GLU A 277 -4.48 11.41 6.37
C GLU A 277 -5.29 10.61 5.35
N ALA A 278 -4.85 9.40 5.04
CA ALA A 278 -5.60 8.48 4.20
C ALA A 278 -5.71 7.12 4.90
N ASP A 279 -6.90 6.56 4.84
CA ASP A 279 -7.23 5.24 5.34
C ASP A 279 -7.75 4.40 4.19
N VAL A 280 -7.10 3.26 3.94
CA VAL A 280 -7.45 2.37 2.83
C VAL A 280 -7.74 0.99 3.37
N THR A 281 -8.95 0.52 3.18
CA THR A 281 -9.38 -0.82 3.54
C THR A 281 -9.59 -1.69 2.32
N TYR A 282 -9.27 -2.97 2.45
CA TYR A 282 -9.34 -3.95 1.38
C TYR A 282 -10.19 -5.13 1.82
N ARG A 283 -11.09 -5.60 0.95
CA ARG A 283 -12.03 -6.69 1.26
C ARG A 283 -12.47 -7.43 0.01
N ASP A 284 -13.19 -8.52 0.20
CA ASP A 284 -13.84 -9.30 -0.86
C ASP A 284 -12.83 -9.84 -1.88
N TYR A 285 -11.72 -10.36 -1.38
CA TYR A 285 -10.68 -10.97 -2.20
C TYR A 285 -11.21 -12.22 -2.92
N LYS A 286 -11.05 -12.25 -4.25
CA LYS A 286 -11.43 -13.40 -5.10
C LYS A 286 -10.28 -13.71 -6.05
N LYS A 287 -9.91 -14.99 -6.13
CA LYS A 287 -8.91 -15.43 -7.10
C LYS A 287 -9.49 -15.35 -8.50
N PHE A 288 -8.81 -14.61 -9.38
CA PHE A 288 -9.21 -14.47 -10.77
C PHE A 288 -9.01 -15.81 -11.52
N ARG A 289 -10.03 -16.24 -12.28
CA ARG A 289 -9.94 -17.37 -13.19
C ARG A 289 -10.17 -16.87 -14.61
N THR A 290 -9.36 -17.35 -15.55
CA THR A 290 -9.40 -16.92 -16.96
C THR A 290 -10.73 -17.17 -17.67
N ASP A 291 -11.59 -17.98 -17.13
CA ASP A 291 -12.93 -18.33 -17.61
C ASP A 291 -14.05 -17.43 -17.07
N THR A 292 -13.73 -16.47 -16.21
CA THR A 292 -14.72 -15.54 -15.65
C THR A 292 -15.08 -14.46 -16.67
N LYS A 293 -16.33 -14.44 -17.16
CA LYS A 293 -16.87 -13.35 -17.99
C LYS A 293 -17.04 -12.09 -17.15
N ILE A 294 -16.72 -10.93 -17.73
CA ILE A 294 -17.05 -9.63 -17.15
C ILE A 294 -18.57 -9.49 -17.19
N VAL A 295 -19.23 -9.49 -16.02
CA VAL A 295 -20.67 -9.25 -15.91
C VAL A 295 -20.89 -7.75 -15.78
N PRO A 296 -21.76 -7.12 -16.60
CA PRO A 296 -22.12 -5.71 -16.45
C PRO A 296 -22.72 -5.41 -15.06
N VAL A 297 -22.48 -4.23 -14.53
CA VAL A 297 -22.89 -3.80 -13.17
C VAL A 297 -24.38 -3.95 -12.89
N GLY A 298 -25.23 -3.95 -13.92
CA GLY A 298 -26.69 -4.09 -13.78
C GLY A 298 -27.19 -5.48 -13.40
N GLU A 299 -26.38 -6.55 -13.59
CA GLU A 299 -26.81 -7.93 -13.32
C GLU A 299 -26.46 -8.43 -11.91
N LEU A 300 -25.70 -7.66 -11.12
CA LEU A 300 -25.32 -8.05 -9.76
C LEU A 300 -26.39 -7.75 -8.69
N GLN A 301 -27.51 -7.11 -9.04
CA GLN A 301 -28.58 -6.76 -8.08
C GLN A 301 -29.68 -7.81 -7.93
N GLU A 302 -29.69 -8.91 -8.66
CA GLU A 302 -30.79 -9.91 -8.64
C GLU A 302 -30.46 -11.24 -7.98
N GLN A 303 -29.39 -11.37 -7.22
CA GLN A 303 -29.14 -12.60 -6.44
C GLN A 303 -29.24 -12.32 -4.94
N HIS A 304 -30.48 -12.42 -4.44
CA HIS A 304 -30.82 -12.62 -3.02
C HIS A 304 -30.79 -14.10 -2.67
#